data_04ca3afa53a59d298af21fbf0df1bd70
#
_entry.id   04ca3afa53a59d298af21fbf0df1bd70
#
_cell.length_a   1.000
_cell.length_b   1.000
_cell.length_c   1.000
_cell.angle_alpha   90.00
_cell.angle_beta   90.00
_cell.angle_gamma   90.00
#
_symmetry.space_group_name_H-M   'P 1'
#
loop_
_entity.id
_entity.type
_entity.pdbx_description
1 polymer ?
#
loop_
_entity_poly.entity_id
_entity_poly.type
_entity_poly.pdbx_seq_one_letter_code
_entity_poly.pdbx_strand_id
1 'polypeptide(L)'
;MKTITSTSSMDRTNLLITLILSALLVVLFFAIPDFYPRLILFSLFSVVYVVIYGYNPTSYSLTEDSLLLNSPYKKISISLNEISAAQYLGKSNAFSMIRTFGSSGIFGHWGYFYSPRIGKVKLYARRNNHWILIHTLHRGKYIIAPDDPSFFDELQSRLLIEKVE
;
A
#
# COMPACT_ATOMS: atom_id res chain seq x y z
N MET A 1 19.72 -10.24 -15.04
CA MET A 1 19.70 -10.07 -13.55
C MET A 1 18.54 -10.84 -12.93
N LYS A 2 18.60 -11.19 -11.63
CA LYS A 2 17.56 -11.99 -10.98
C LYS A 2 16.41 -11.10 -10.50
N THR A 3 15.15 -11.47 -10.74
CA THR A 3 13.99 -10.80 -10.14
C THR A 3 14.00 -11.00 -8.63
N ILE A 4 13.89 -9.91 -7.88
CA ILE A 4 13.79 -9.92 -6.42
C ILE A 4 12.38 -9.55 -6.03
N THR A 5 11.77 -10.37 -5.17
CA THR A 5 10.39 -10.14 -4.71
C THR A 5 10.38 -10.07 -3.19
N SER A 6 9.80 -9.00 -2.66
CA SER A 6 9.50 -8.83 -1.24
C SER A 6 8.00 -8.84 -1.01
N THR A 7 7.55 -9.55 0.00
CA THR A 7 6.16 -9.52 0.45
C THR A 7 5.81 -8.20 1.11
N SER A 8 4.51 -7.97 1.28
CA SER A 8 3.96 -6.83 2.02
C SER A 8 3.00 -7.36 3.08
N SER A 9 3.52 -7.69 4.26
CA SER A 9 2.73 -8.17 5.39
C SER A 9 2.05 -7.02 6.13
N MET A 10 0.92 -7.31 6.78
CA MET A 10 0.27 -6.33 7.68
C MET A 10 1.05 -6.22 8.99
N ASP A 11 1.20 -4.99 9.47
CA ASP A 11 1.64 -4.76 10.84
C ASP A 11 0.51 -5.01 11.86
N ARG A 12 0.90 -5.07 13.14
CA ARG A 12 -0.05 -5.34 14.23
C ARG A 12 -1.17 -4.31 14.31
N THR A 13 -0.88 -3.04 14.00
CA THR A 13 -1.85 -1.96 14.04
C THR A 13 -2.93 -2.13 12.98
N ASN A 14 -2.54 -2.35 11.72
CA ASN A 14 -3.49 -2.57 10.63
C ASN A 14 -4.27 -3.89 10.81
N LEU A 15 -3.62 -4.92 11.35
CA LEU A 15 -4.29 -6.18 11.71
C LEU A 15 -5.37 -5.96 12.77
N LEU A 16 -5.05 -5.27 13.86
CA LEU A 16 -6.01 -4.97 14.94
C LEU A 16 -7.18 -4.12 14.43
N ILE A 17 -6.92 -3.08 13.65
CA ILE A 17 -7.99 -2.26 13.05
C ILE A 17 -8.90 -3.12 12.18
N THR A 18 -8.33 -3.99 11.34
CA THR A 18 -9.09 -4.89 10.48
C THR A 18 -9.95 -5.85 11.29
N LEU A 19 -9.40 -6.45 12.36
CA LEU A 19 -10.12 -7.38 13.24
C LEU A 19 -11.26 -6.67 14.00
N ILE A 20 -11.01 -5.50 14.57
CA ILE A 20 -12.02 -4.71 15.30
C ILE A 20 -13.17 -4.33 14.37
N LEU A 21 -12.88 -3.83 13.17
CA LEU A 21 -13.91 -3.47 12.21
C LEU A 21 -14.69 -4.68 11.69
N SER A 22 -14.00 -5.83 11.52
CA SER A 22 -14.67 -7.08 11.17
C SER A 22 -15.61 -7.57 12.28
N ALA A 23 -15.17 -7.53 13.53
CA ALA A 23 -15.98 -7.89 14.69
C ALA A 23 -17.19 -6.96 14.83
N LEU A 24 -16.99 -5.64 14.65
CA LEU A 24 -18.08 -4.67 14.67
C LEU A 24 -19.12 -4.96 13.59
N LEU A 25 -18.69 -5.33 12.38
CA LEU A 25 -19.59 -5.70 11.29
C LEU A 25 -20.46 -6.92 11.65
N VAL A 26 -19.83 -7.93 12.27
CA VAL A 26 -20.56 -9.12 12.76
C VAL A 26 -21.58 -8.74 13.85
N VAL A 27 -21.19 -7.91 14.81
CA VAL A 27 -22.11 -7.42 15.86
C VAL A 27 -23.29 -6.65 15.25
N LEU A 28 -23.02 -5.74 14.31
CA LEU A 28 -24.07 -5.00 13.63
C LEU A 28 -25.03 -5.92 12.84
N PHE A 29 -24.50 -6.98 12.23
CA PHE A 29 -25.32 -7.96 11.52
C PHE A 29 -26.36 -8.61 12.44
N PHE A 30 -26.00 -8.95 13.68
CA PHE A 30 -26.92 -9.55 14.65
C PHE A 30 -27.78 -8.52 15.39
N ALA A 31 -27.33 -7.27 15.50
CA ALA A 31 -28.06 -6.20 16.18
C ALA A 31 -29.26 -5.67 15.39
N ILE A 32 -29.26 -5.80 14.05
CA ILE A 32 -30.35 -5.33 13.18
C ILE A 32 -31.43 -6.41 13.14
N PRO A 33 -32.64 -6.14 13.67
CA PRO A 33 -33.70 -7.16 13.74
C PRO A 33 -34.30 -7.49 12.37
N ASP A 34 -34.43 -6.48 11.50
CA ASP A 34 -35.10 -6.63 10.21
C ASP A 34 -34.16 -7.28 9.18
N PHE A 35 -34.69 -8.31 8.51
CA PHE A 35 -33.94 -9.12 7.56
C PHE A 35 -33.38 -8.30 6.36
N TYR A 36 -34.24 -7.52 5.70
CA TYR A 36 -33.85 -6.79 4.49
C TYR A 36 -32.77 -5.71 4.74
N PRO A 37 -32.91 -4.79 5.71
CA PRO A 37 -31.88 -3.81 6.04
C PRO A 37 -30.57 -4.47 6.44
N ARG A 38 -30.61 -5.55 7.20
CA ARG A 38 -29.44 -6.35 7.60
C ARG A 38 -28.71 -6.92 6.39
N LEU A 39 -29.44 -7.52 5.45
CA LEU A 39 -28.87 -8.11 4.24
C LEU A 39 -28.24 -7.04 3.34
N ILE A 40 -28.92 -5.90 3.14
CA ILE A 40 -28.40 -4.79 2.32
C ILE A 40 -27.11 -4.24 2.94
N LEU A 41 -27.11 -3.95 4.24
CA LEU A 41 -25.96 -3.41 4.93
C LEU A 41 -24.75 -4.36 4.86
N PHE A 42 -24.97 -5.65 5.14
CA PHE A 42 -23.92 -6.66 5.09
C PHE A 42 -23.36 -6.82 3.68
N SER A 43 -24.20 -6.85 2.66
CA SER A 43 -23.77 -6.95 1.26
C SER A 43 -22.93 -5.74 0.86
N LEU A 44 -23.37 -4.53 1.22
CA LEU A 44 -22.63 -3.29 0.94
C LEU A 44 -21.23 -3.31 1.58
N PHE A 45 -21.15 -3.65 2.88
CA PHE A 45 -19.86 -3.72 3.58
C PHE A 45 -18.97 -4.84 3.02
N SER A 46 -19.54 -5.98 2.65
CA SER A 46 -18.79 -7.08 2.02
C SER A 46 -18.16 -6.64 0.71
N VAL A 47 -18.90 -5.94 -0.15
CA VAL A 47 -18.36 -5.38 -1.39
C VAL A 47 -17.22 -4.41 -1.10
N VAL A 48 -17.40 -3.48 -0.17
CA VAL A 48 -16.35 -2.52 0.24
C VAL A 48 -15.10 -3.26 0.75
N TYR A 49 -15.26 -4.28 1.56
CA TYR A 49 -14.16 -5.11 2.10
C TYR A 49 -13.38 -5.80 0.99
N VAL A 50 -14.07 -6.43 0.04
CA VAL A 50 -13.46 -7.11 -1.12
C VAL A 50 -12.69 -6.12 -1.98
N VAL A 51 -13.26 -4.94 -2.23
CA VAL A 51 -12.59 -3.88 -2.99
C VAL A 51 -11.33 -3.41 -2.27
N ILE A 52 -11.42 -3.09 -0.97
CA ILE A 52 -10.26 -2.64 -0.19
C ILE A 52 -9.16 -3.71 -0.19
N TYR A 53 -9.50 -4.98 0.04
CA TYR A 53 -8.54 -6.09 -0.01
C TYR A 53 -7.85 -6.19 -1.37
N GLY A 54 -8.64 -6.10 -2.44
CA GLY A 54 -8.16 -6.29 -3.82
C GLY A 54 -7.17 -5.22 -4.30
N TYR A 55 -7.26 -4.00 -3.77
CA TYR A 55 -6.34 -2.90 -4.12
C TYR A 55 -5.15 -2.76 -3.19
N ASN A 56 -5.13 -3.42 -2.03
CA ASN A 56 -3.97 -3.41 -1.15
C ASN A 56 -2.80 -4.22 -1.74
N PRO A 57 -1.55 -3.72 -1.64
CA PRO A 57 -0.39 -4.41 -2.18
C PRO A 57 -0.10 -5.68 -1.38
N THR A 58 0.17 -6.78 -2.08
CA THR A 58 0.58 -8.07 -1.48
C THR A 58 2.07 -8.32 -1.58
N SER A 59 2.70 -7.79 -2.61
CA SER A 59 4.14 -7.90 -2.82
C SER A 59 4.68 -6.80 -3.72
N TYR A 60 6.00 -6.63 -3.67
CA TYR A 60 6.76 -5.78 -4.57
C TYR A 60 7.80 -6.64 -5.27
N SER A 61 7.93 -6.48 -6.57
CA SER A 61 8.92 -7.23 -7.36
C SER A 61 9.79 -6.25 -8.12
N LEU A 62 11.10 -6.42 -7.98
CA LEU A 62 12.11 -5.64 -8.70
C LEU A 62 12.65 -6.52 -9.83
N THR A 63 12.32 -6.13 -11.07
CA THR A 63 12.85 -6.75 -12.29
C THR A 63 14.07 -6.01 -12.80
N GLU A 64 14.61 -6.38 -13.94
CA GLU A 64 15.74 -5.68 -14.57
C GLU A 64 15.38 -4.22 -14.89
N ASP A 65 14.18 -3.98 -15.43
CA ASP A 65 13.80 -2.69 -15.99
C ASP A 65 12.70 -1.98 -15.20
N SER A 66 12.09 -2.64 -14.20
CA SER A 66 10.91 -2.09 -13.55
C SER A 66 10.71 -2.53 -12.11
N LEU A 67 10.08 -1.66 -11.33
CA LEU A 67 9.52 -1.92 -10.02
C LEU A 67 8.02 -2.22 -10.17
N LEU A 68 7.60 -3.41 -9.75
CA LEU A 68 6.22 -3.86 -9.79
C LEU A 68 5.60 -3.82 -8.40
N LEU A 69 4.46 -3.17 -8.27
CA LEU A 69 3.60 -3.20 -7.09
C LEU A 69 2.44 -4.14 -7.39
N ASN A 70 2.39 -5.28 -6.73
CA ASN A 70 1.39 -6.31 -6.99
C ASN A 70 0.27 -6.23 -5.95
N SER A 71 -0.96 -6.13 -6.42
CA SER A 71 -2.19 -6.27 -5.63
C SER A 71 -3.10 -7.30 -6.31
N PRO A 72 -4.06 -7.93 -5.62
CA PRO A 72 -4.94 -8.92 -6.23
C PRO A 72 -5.66 -8.42 -7.49
N TYR A 73 -6.11 -7.16 -7.51
CA TYR A 73 -6.86 -6.59 -8.65
C TYR A 73 -6.02 -5.67 -9.52
N LYS A 74 -4.85 -5.23 -9.07
CA LYS A 74 -4.06 -4.25 -9.81
C LYS A 74 -2.57 -4.54 -9.71
N LYS A 75 -1.91 -4.49 -10.86
CA LYS A 75 -0.45 -4.45 -10.94
C LYS A 75 -0.02 -3.09 -11.45
N ILE A 76 0.87 -2.42 -10.73
CA ILE A 76 1.45 -1.14 -11.13
C ILE A 76 2.91 -1.40 -11.49
N SER A 77 3.30 -1.07 -12.71
CA SER A 77 4.68 -1.11 -13.17
C SER A 77 5.23 0.31 -13.24
N ILE A 78 6.39 0.51 -12.64
CA ILE A 78 7.16 1.76 -12.67
C ILE A 78 8.52 1.39 -13.27
N SER A 79 8.83 1.91 -14.45
CA SER A 79 10.12 1.68 -15.08
C SER A 79 11.25 2.31 -14.25
N LEU A 80 12.40 1.64 -14.14
CA LEU A 80 13.54 2.15 -13.35
C LEU A 80 14.05 3.48 -13.90
N ASN A 81 14.04 3.67 -15.21
CA ASN A 81 14.41 4.93 -15.86
C ASN A 81 13.45 6.10 -15.55
N GLU A 82 12.20 5.81 -15.15
CA GLU A 82 11.26 6.82 -14.66
C GLU A 82 11.53 7.21 -13.19
N ILE A 83 12.32 6.45 -12.43
CA ILE A 83 12.60 6.71 -11.04
C ILE A 83 13.77 7.68 -10.90
N SER A 84 13.47 8.90 -10.47
CA SER A 84 14.51 9.93 -10.25
C SER A 84 15.27 9.74 -8.95
N ALA A 85 14.60 9.29 -7.89
CA ALA A 85 15.20 9.01 -6.59
C ALA A 85 14.37 8.04 -5.75
N ALA A 86 15.04 7.28 -4.89
CA ALA A 86 14.42 6.49 -3.83
C ALA A 86 15.02 6.91 -2.48
N GLN A 87 14.15 7.10 -1.47
CA GLN A 87 14.55 7.53 -0.14
C GLN A 87 13.90 6.64 0.93
N TYR A 88 14.70 6.16 1.87
CA TYR A 88 14.20 5.43 3.03
C TYR A 88 13.66 6.42 4.08
N LEU A 89 12.39 6.28 4.45
CA LEU A 89 11.72 7.14 5.44
C LEU A 89 11.67 6.54 6.84
N GLY A 90 12.01 5.25 6.99
CA GLY A 90 11.99 4.55 8.27
C GLY A 90 10.59 4.33 8.84
N LYS A 91 10.35 4.80 10.07
CA LYS A 91 9.01 4.74 10.68
C LYS A 91 8.10 5.77 10.04
N SER A 92 6.91 5.34 9.68
CA SER A 92 5.90 6.19 9.10
C SER A 92 5.45 7.28 10.08
N ASN A 93 5.45 8.51 9.62
CA ASN A 93 4.62 9.56 10.21
C ASN A 93 3.20 9.48 9.63
N ALA A 94 2.57 8.29 9.67
CA ALA A 94 1.24 8.05 9.10
C ALA A 94 0.19 9.03 9.60
N PHE A 95 0.34 9.49 10.85
CA PHE A 95 -0.52 10.50 11.45
C PHE A 95 -0.41 11.90 10.81
N SER A 96 0.63 12.14 10.02
CA SER A 96 0.82 13.40 9.28
C SER A 96 0.29 13.34 7.85
N MET A 97 -0.36 12.23 7.44
CA MET A 97 -0.90 12.07 6.10
C MET A 97 -2.42 12.18 6.08
N ILE A 98 -2.91 13.06 5.25
CA ILE A 98 -4.34 13.22 4.98
C ILE A 98 -4.67 12.37 3.76
N ARG A 99 -5.61 11.43 3.92
CA ARG A 99 -6.12 10.63 2.81
C ARG A 99 -7.06 11.48 1.95
N THR A 100 -6.75 11.60 0.67
CA THR A 100 -7.60 12.28 -0.30
C THR A 100 -8.49 11.31 -1.08
N PHE A 101 -7.99 10.08 -1.31
CA PHE A 101 -8.75 9.00 -1.96
C PHE A 101 -8.14 7.64 -1.61
N GLY A 102 -8.96 6.59 -1.44
CA GLY A 102 -8.51 5.21 -1.15
C GLY A 102 -8.85 4.74 0.25
N SER A 103 -8.06 3.80 0.80
CA SER A 103 -8.26 3.22 2.13
C SER A 103 -7.03 3.37 3.01
N SER A 104 -7.25 3.46 4.33
CA SER A 104 -6.20 3.49 5.34
C SER A 104 -6.65 2.75 6.60
N GLY A 105 -5.86 1.79 7.06
CA GLY A 105 -6.10 0.99 8.25
C GLY A 105 -6.65 -0.41 7.98
N ILE A 106 -7.70 -0.55 7.16
CA ILE A 106 -8.24 -1.87 6.79
C ILE A 106 -7.32 -2.51 5.75
N PHE A 107 -6.75 -3.67 6.07
CA PHE A 107 -5.76 -4.41 5.26
C PHE A 107 -4.48 -3.63 4.93
N GLY A 108 -4.35 -2.36 5.35
CA GLY A 108 -3.22 -1.49 5.03
C GLY A 108 -3.65 -0.15 4.47
N HIS A 109 -2.80 0.40 3.60
CA HIS A 109 -2.99 1.71 3.00
C HIS A 109 -2.85 1.62 1.48
N TRP A 110 -3.80 2.15 0.75
CA TRP A 110 -3.69 2.31 -0.70
C TRP A 110 -4.44 3.56 -1.17
N GLY A 111 -3.90 4.21 -2.18
CA GLY A 111 -4.54 5.36 -2.82
C GLY A 111 -3.73 6.63 -2.74
N TYR A 112 -4.43 7.77 -2.75
CA TYR A 112 -3.83 9.10 -2.79
C TYR A 112 -3.87 9.74 -1.41
N PHE A 113 -2.72 10.28 -1.01
CA PHE A 113 -2.52 10.94 0.27
C PHE A 113 -1.80 12.27 0.05
N TYR A 114 -1.96 13.15 1.02
CA TYR A 114 -1.23 14.41 1.11
C TYR A 114 -0.51 14.50 2.45
N SER A 115 0.74 14.89 2.41
CA SER A 115 1.53 15.19 3.61
C SER A 115 2.12 16.60 3.49
N PRO A 116 2.09 17.43 4.54
CA PRO A 116 2.72 18.75 4.53
C PRO A 116 4.22 18.72 4.18
N ARG A 117 4.91 17.62 4.52
CA ARG A 117 6.35 17.47 4.29
C ARG A 117 6.70 16.93 2.89
N ILE A 118 5.86 16.06 2.36
CA ILE A 118 6.18 15.32 1.13
C ILE A 118 5.33 15.81 -0.05
N GLY A 119 4.17 16.43 0.23
CA GLY A 119 3.16 16.81 -0.75
C GLY A 119 2.24 15.65 -1.12
N LYS A 120 1.73 15.64 -2.36
CA LYS A 120 0.86 14.58 -2.88
C LYS A 120 1.66 13.31 -3.12
N VAL A 121 1.17 12.17 -2.60
CA VAL A 121 1.80 10.85 -2.76
C VAL A 121 0.75 9.79 -3.05
N LYS A 122 1.17 8.72 -3.73
CA LYS A 122 0.41 7.48 -3.89
C LYS A 122 0.98 6.47 -2.90
N LEU A 123 0.20 6.11 -1.89
CA LEU A 123 0.63 5.20 -0.83
C LEU A 123 0.11 3.79 -1.14
N TYR A 124 1.01 2.82 -1.17
CA TYR A 124 0.73 1.39 -1.34
C TYR A 124 1.57 0.62 -0.32
N ALA A 125 1.04 0.45 0.89
CA ALA A 125 1.76 -0.16 2.01
C ALA A 125 0.79 -0.88 2.96
N ARG A 126 1.16 -2.08 3.44
CA ARG A 126 0.36 -2.81 4.44
C ARG A 126 0.87 -2.65 5.87
N ARG A 127 1.95 -1.88 6.03
CA ARG A 127 2.60 -1.63 7.32
C ARG A 127 2.97 -0.16 7.48
N ASN A 128 3.18 0.26 8.73
CA ASN A 128 3.51 1.63 9.11
C ASN A 128 5.01 1.85 9.37
N ASN A 129 5.86 0.92 8.97
CA ASN A 129 7.31 0.98 9.10
C ASN A 129 8.00 0.57 7.80
N HIS A 130 9.30 0.86 7.69
CA HIS A 130 10.12 0.59 6.51
C HIS A 130 9.58 1.21 5.21
N TRP A 131 9.08 2.44 5.31
CA TRP A 131 8.58 3.15 4.15
C TRP A 131 9.71 3.61 3.26
N ILE A 132 9.55 3.36 1.96
CA ILE A 132 10.42 3.82 0.89
C ILE A 132 9.63 4.81 0.04
N LEU A 133 10.11 6.04 -0.05
CA LEU A 133 9.57 7.08 -0.92
C LEU A 133 10.28 7.01 -2.26
N ILE A 134 9.51 6.86 -3.32
CA ILE A 134 9.97 6.78 -4.70
C ILE A 134 9.50 8.02 -5.43
N HIS A 135 10.43 8.78 -5.96
CA HIS A 135 10.17 9.92 -6.83
C HIS A 135 10.21 9.47 -8.27
N THR A 136 9.17 9.75 -9.05
CA THR A 136 9.16 9.49 -10.48
C THR A 136 9.14 10.79 -11.27
N LEU A 137 9.67 10.76 -12.48
CA LEU A 137 9.77 11.94 -13.36
C LEU A 137 8.39 12.48 -13.76
N HIS A 138 7.43 11.58 -14.08
CA HIS A 138 6.14 12.00 -14.68
C HIS A 138 4.91 11.53 -13.89
N ARG A 139 5.05 10.49 -13.03
CA ARG A 139 3.92 9.85 -12.34
C ARG A 139 3.74 10.30 -10.89
N GLY A 140 4.58 11.26 -10.43
CA GLY A 140 4.58 11.76 -9.06
C GLY A 140 5.30 10.86 -8.08
N LYS A 141 4.88 10.85 -6.82
CA LYS A 141 5.56 10.16 -5.73
C LYS A 141 4.78 8.92 -5.31
N TYR A 142 5.51 7.83 -5.02
CA TYR A 142 4.95 6.59 -4.47
C TYR A 142 5.60 6.29 -3.13
N ILE A 143 4.84 5.68 -2.21
CA ILE A 143 5.37 5.11 -0.98
C ILE A 143 5.02 3.62 -0.97
N ILE A 144 6.03 2.80 -0.74
CA ILE A 144 5.93 1.35 -0.58
C ILE A 144 6.53 0.94 0.76
N ALA A 145 6.20 -0.26 1.25
CA ALA A 145 6.73 -0.80 2.50
C ALA A 145 7.02 -2.30 2.36
N PRO A 146 8.14 -2.69 1.73
CA PRO A 146 8.55 -4.08 1.63
C PRO A 146 8.88 -4.66 3.01
N ASP A 147 8.68 -5.98 3.16
CA ASP A 147 9.02 -6.69 4.39
C ASP A 147 10.54 -6.85 4.55
N ASP A 148 11.22 -7.07 3.43
CA ASP A 148 12.67 -7.24 3.38
C ASP A 148 13.39 -5.89 3.36
N PRO A 149 14.19 -5.57 4.39
CA PRO A 149 14.98 -4.34 4.41
C PRO A 149 16.01 -4.23 3.27
N SER A 150 16.56 -5.36 2.80
CA SER A 150 17.52 -5.40 1.71
C SER A 150 16.94 -4.95 0.35
N PHE A 151 15.62 -4.93 0.24
CA PHE A 151 14.94 -4.48 -0.97
C PHE A 151 15.27 -3.03 -1.35
N PHE A 152 15.48 -2.17 -0.34
CA PHE A 152 15.86 -0.78 -0.58
C PHE A 152 17.29 -0.65 -1.16
N ASP A 153 18.23 -1.40 -0.60
CA ASP A 153 19.64 -1.38 -1.04
C ASP A 153 19.76 -1.90 -2.48
N GLU A 154 19.01 -2.97 -2.79
CA GLU A 154 18.94 -3.51 -4.13
C GLU A 154 18.30 -2.53 -5.14
N LEU A 155 17.20 -1.85 -4.73
CA LEU A 155 16.60 -0.80 -5.55
C LEU A 155 17.59 0.33 -5.83
N GLN A 156 18.31 0.78 -4.82
CA GLN A 156 19.33 1.82 -4.99
C GLN A 156 20.46 1.39 -5.92
N SER A 157 20.97 0.16 -5.76
CA SER A 157 22.04 -0.34 -6.61
C SER A 157 21.66 -0.35 -8.10
N ARG A 158 20.43 -0.77 -8.41
CA ARG A 158 19.92 -0.77 -9.79
C ARG A 158 19.72 0.63 -10.36
N LEU A 159 19.21 1.57 -9.55
CA LEU A 159 19.08 2.96 -9.96
C LEU A 159 20.43 3.64 -10.24
N LEU A 160 21.51 3.22 -9.57
CA LEU A 160 22.85 3.71 -9.85
C LEU A 160 23.40 3.16 -11.17
N ILE A 161 23.18 1.90 -11.46
CA ILE A 161 23.61 1.26 -12.72
C ILE A 161 22.91 1.91 -13.92
N GLU A 162 21.59 2.06 -13.84
CA GLU A 162 20.77 2.66 -14.91
C GLU A 162 21.17 4.12 -15.24
N LYS A 163 21.69 4.87 -14.27
CA LYS A 163 22.15 6.27 -14.50
C LYS A 163 23.55 6.39 -15.10
N VAL A 164 24.29 5.30 -15.19
CA VAL A 164 25.66 5.26 -15.70
C VAL A 164 25.69 4.79 -17.16
N GLU A 165 24.66 4.09 -17.62
CA GLU A 165 24.44 3.72 -19.03
C GLU A 165 23.75 4.86 -19.79
#